data_435c67da450bd38f9e87ae12d3056cd8
#
_entry.id   435c67da450bd38f9e87ae12d3056cd8
#
_cell.length_a   1.000
_cell.length_b   1.000
_cell.length_c   1.000
_cell.angle_alpha   90.00
_cell.angle_beta   90.00
_cell.angle_gamma   90.00
#
_symmetry.space_group_name_H-M   'P 1'
#
loop_
_entity.id
_entity.type
_entity.pdbx_description
1 polymer ?
#
loop_
_entity_poly.entity_id
_entity_poly.type
_entity_poly.pdbx_seq_one_letter_code
_entity_poly.pdbx_strand_id
1 'polypeptide(L)'
;MSDNTTELDFGTTAQKTTDAEKLPVVLLALDQGKYDMTRSLDELRALADANGMDAVAEVVQKRSTPEAATLLGEGKVAEARLVCQNVNAAAAIFDGELTGSQIRNLSAALQVEVLDRTMLILEIFRARATTNEGKLQTELATLRYQLPRLQGLGESLSRQGGGGGGGGGARRGAGETKLELDRRHLHHRIEHLEGRLKELERRRGETRRARQKNNVPVVALVGYTNVGKSSLLNALCGEQIFEADMLFATLDPTARKLVLPSGLQIILVDTVGFVSRLPHHLVEAFKSPLEEAAFADVIIKVADAGDAQAAEQLAVTDEVLGSLDCEGIPQLVVYNKCDVANAVAFDPDILLTSAKTGYGLDALLAKIDEVLNHRVRTIEVVLPYDKLALADILRSRGSVAAEEYREDGVFYRATVKIDDLHRFEAFLI
;
A
#
# COMPACT_ATOMS: atom_id res chain seq x y z
N MET A 1 39.51 -4.38 -25.01
CA MET A 1 39.32 -3.07 -24.37
C MET A 1 37.98 -3.17 -23.67
N SER A 2 38.03 -3.45 -22.37
CA SER A 2 36.89 -3.77 -21.53
C SER A 2 36.17 -2.48 -21.14
N ASP A 3 34.93 -2.37 -21.57
CA ASP A 3 34.01 -1.35 -21.13
C ASP A 3 33.69 -1.59 -19.64
N ASN A 4 34.20 -0.72 -18.79
CA ASN A 4 33.86 -0.62 -17.39
C ASN A 4 32.69 0.41 -17.28
N THR A 5 31.51 0.02 -17.67
CA THR A 5 30.26 0.69 -17.28
C THR A 5 30.04 0.39 -15.81
N THR A 6 30.37 1.34 -14.94
CA THR A 6 29.94 1.31 -13.55
C THR A 6 28.43 1.58 -13.56
N GLU A 7 27.64 0.55 -13.80
CA GLU A 7 26.24 0.51 -13.39
C GLU A 7 26.24 0.72 -11.87
N LEU A 8 25.53 1.75 -11.42
CA LEU A 8 25.11 1.85 -10.03
C LEU A 8 24.09 0.73 -9.80
N ASP A 9 24.62 -0.46 -9.62
CA ASP A 9 23.87 -1.64 -9.22
C ASP A 9 23.55 -1.47 -7.74
N PHE A 10 22.39 -0.91 -7.45
CA PHE A 10 21.78 -1.02 -6.13
C PHE A 10 21.34 -2.47 -5.96
N GLY A 11 22.28 -3.23 -5.40
CA GLY A 11 22.37 -4.67 -5.27
C GLY A 11 21.06 -5.41 -5.18
N THR A 12 20.84 -6.20 -6.19
CA THR A 12 20.01 -7.37 -6.18
C THR A 12 20.42 -8.29 -5.01
N THR A 13 19.79 -8.15 -3.86
CA THR A 13 19.86 -9.17 -2.82
C THR A 13 18.47 -9.47 -2.28
N ALA A 14 17.57 -9.87 -3.15
CA ALA A 14 16.35 -10.54 -2.76
C ALA A 14 16.28 -11.90 -3.48
N GLN A 15 17.25 -12.78 -3.18
CA GLN A 15 17.06 -14.21 -3.40
C GLN A 15 16.52 -14.83 -2.13
N LYS A 16 15.40 -15.55 -2.30
CA LYS A 16 14.83 -16.47 -1.31
C LYS A 16 15.92 -17.32 -0.68
N THR A 17 16.25 -17.06 0.57
CA THR A 17 16.94 -18.03 1.43
C THR A 17 16.34 -17.91 2.83
N THR A 18 15.66 -18.94 3.24
CA THR A 18 15.46 -19.35 4.62
C THR A 18 16.83 -19.33 5.30
N ASP A 19 16.98 -18.56 6.42
CA ASP A 19 18.19 -18.43 7.24
C ASP A 19 19.34 -17.54 6.70
N ALA A 20 19.08 -16.52 5.90
CA ALA A 20 20.08 -15.49 5.65
C ALA A 20 20.16 -14.55 6.87
N GLU A 21 21.34 -14.37 7.45
CA GLU A 21 21.60 -13.36 8.48
C GLU A 21 21.11 -11.99 7.98
N LYS A 22 20.23 -11.35 8.76
CA LYS A 22 19.73 -10.01 8.43
C LYS A 22 20.89 -9.01 8.43
N LEU A 23 20.84 -8.03 7.53
CA LEU A 23 21.88 -7.00 7.46
C LEU A 23 21.78 -6.06 8.67
N PRO A 24 22.84 -5.89 9.48
CA PRO A 24 22.82 -5.01 10.64
C PRO A 24 22.76 -3.54 10.18
N VAL A 25 21.82 -2.77 10.72
CA VAL A 25 21.64 -1.35 10.39
C VAL A 25 21.49 -0.50 11.65
N VAL A 26 21.85 0.79 11.53
CA VAL A 26 21.69 1.79 12.61
C VAL A 26 20.58 2.75 12.23
N LEU A 27 19.60 2.94 13.11
CA LEU A 27 18.55 3.91 12.92
C LEU A 27 19.02 5.29 13.38
N LEU A 28 18.76 6.32 12.59
CA LEU A 28 19.10 7.71 12.88
C LEU A 28 17.82 8.53 12.92
N ALA A 29 17.67 9.38 13.92
CA ALA A 29 16.51 10.25 14.00
C ALA A 29 16.83 11.63 14.58
N LEU A 30 16.08 12.63 14.12
CA LEU A 30 16.06 13.98 14.67
C LEU A 30 14.71 14.22 15.36
N ASP A 31 14.73 14.23 16.70
CA ASP A 31 13.53 14.54 17.50
C ASP A 31 13.35 16.07 17.59
N GLN A 32 12.32 16.57 16.90
CA GLN A 32 11.89 17.96 16.96
C GLN A 32 10.70 18.17 17.90
N GLY A 33 10.22 17.13 18.57
CA GLY A 33 9.03 17.17 19.43
C GLY A 33 7.71 17.29 18.67
N LYS A 34 7.66 16.95 17.39
CA LYS A 34 6.46 17.06 16.54
C LYS A 34 5.57 15.81 16.59
N TYR A 35 6.12 14.69 16.97
CA TYR A 35 5.45 13.38 17.04
C TYR A 35 6.18 12.47 18.05
N ASP A 36 5.54 11.35 18.41
CA ASP A 36 6.15 10.34 19.28
C ASP A 36 7.33 9.66 18.57
N MET A 37 8.53 9.99 19.05
CA MET A 37 9.79 9.50 18.47
C MET A 37 9.97 8.00 18.71
N THR A 38 9.57 7.49 19.89
CA THR A 38 9.71 6.07 20.23
C THR A 38 8.93 5.23 19.22
N ARG A 39 7.67 5.59 19.01
CA ARG A 39 6.82 4.91 18.04
C ARG A 39 7.34 5.04 16.62
N SER A 40 7.86 6.22 16.23
CA SER A 40 8.43 6.40 14.91
C SER A 40 9.60 5.47 14.63
N LEU A 41 10.44 5.26 15.64
CA LEU A 41 11.56 4.34 15.58
C LEU A 41 11.12 2.87 15.58
N ASP A 42 10.08 2.52 16.34
CA ASP A 42 9.51 1.17 16.32
C ASP A 42 8.94 0.84 14.94
N GLU A 43 8.25 1.79 14.31
CA GLU A 43 7.76 1.63 12.94
C GLU A 43 8.92 1.56 11.93
N LEU A 44 9.97 2.40 12.09
CA LEU A 44 11.15 2.34 11.22
C LEU A 44 11.91 1.01 11.38
N ARG A 45 11.98 0.47 12.60
CA ARG A 45 12.53 -0.87 12.87
C ARG A 45 11.73 -1.95 12.16
N ALA A 46 10.41 -1.88 12.23
CA ALA A 46 9.53 -2.83 11.52
C ALA A 46 9.65 -2.71 9.98
N LEU A 47 9.87 -1.49 9.45
CA LEU A 47 10.17 -1.29 8.03
C LEU A 47 11.53 -1.89 7.64
N ALA A 48 12.56 -1.70 8.47
CA ALA A 48 13.87 -2.31 8.24
C ALA A 48 13.78 -3.85 8.24
N ASP A 49 13.06 -4.41 9.20
CA ASP A 49 12.81 -5.85 9.30
C ASP A 49 12.08 -6.40 8.07
N ALA A 50 11.07 -5.67 7.56
CA ALA A 50 10.35 -6.02 6.35
C ALA A 50 11.23 -6.05 5.09
N ASN A 51 12.38 -5.35 5.13
CA ASN A 51 13.39 -5.33 4.07
C ASN A 51 14.59 -6.26 4.33
N GLY A 52 14.49 -7.16 5.30
CA GLY A 52 15.56 -8.11 5.64
C GLY A 52 16.75 -7.48 6.36
N MET A 53 16.54 -6.33 7.01
CA MET A 53 17.54 -5.62 7.81
C MET A 53 17.24 -5.79 9.30
N ASP A 54 18.30 -5.80 10.13
CA ASP A 54 18.21 -5.84 11.59
C ASP A 54 18.67 -4.52 12.19
N ALA A 55 17.77 -3.80 12.85
CA ALA A 55 18.06 -2.52 13.51
C ALA A 55 18.75 -2.77 14.87
N VAL A 56 20.08 -2.89 14.85
CA VAL A 56 20.90 -3.27 16.00
C VAL A 56 21.23 -2.10 16.94
N ALA A 57 21.08 -0.85 16.49
CA ALA A 57 21.30 0.34 17.32
C ALA A 57 20.49 1.53 16.81
N GLU A 58 20.31 2.53 17.69
CA GLU A 58 19.62 3.78 17.41
C GLU A 58 20.45 4.97 17.86
N VAL A 59 20.46 6.04 17.08
CA VAL A 59 21.09 7.32 17.42
C VAL A 59 20.07 8.44 17.20
N VAL A 60 19.56 8.97 18.29
CA VAL A 60 18.55 10.03 18.30
C VAL A 60 19.17 11.34 18.78
N GLN A 61 18.89 12.42 18.09
CA GLN A 61 19.22 13.76 18.54
C GLN A 61 17.96 14.56 18.80
N LYS A 62 17.79 15.07 20.00
CA LYS A 62 16.73 16.03 20.33
C LYS A 62 17.23 17.44 20.01
N ARG A 63 16.62 18.08 19.00
CA ARG A 63 16.99 19.42 18.55
C ARG A 63 15.85 20.04 17.75
N SER A 64 15.50 21.30 18.04
CA SER A 64 14.42 22.00 17.35
C SER A 64 14.77 22.42 15.93
N THR A 65 16.04 22.78 15.69
CA THR A 65 16.50 23.29 14.38
C THR A 65 17.44 22.25 13.75
N PRO A 66 17.11 21.71 12.57
CA PRO A 66 17.98 20.76 11.87
C PRO A 66 19.23 21.42 11.34
N GLU A 67 20.34 20.68 11.27
CA GLU A 67 21.55 21.11 10.58
C GLU A 67 21.35 21.02 9.06
N ALA A 68 21.68 22.07 8.33
CA ALA A 68 21.41 22.11 6.89
C ALA A 68 22.11 20.98 6.10
N ALA A 69 23.32 20.60 6.53
CA ALA A 69 24.17 19.66 5.81
C ALA A 69 23.85 18.18 6.09
N THR A 70 23.39 17.85 7.31
CA THR A 70 23.30 16.46 7.80
C THR A 70 22.04 16.18 8.62
N LEU A 71 21.17 17.19 8.82
CA LEU A 71 20.06 17.22 9.76
C LEU A 71 20.50 17.04 11.23
N LEU A 72 21.51 16.24 11.49
CA LEU A 72 22.12 16.02 12.81
C LEU A 72 23.35 16.94 12.99
N GLY A 73 23.62 17.37 14.22
CA GLY A 73 24.81 18.13 14.53
C GLY A 73 26.10 17.29 14.43
N GLU A 74 27.23 17.94 14.19
CA GLU A 74 28.54 17.28 13.96
C GLU A 74 28.91 16.27 15.06
N GLY A 75 28.72 16.61 16.35
CA GLY A 75 29.01 15.69 17.47
C GLY A 75 28.13 14.44 17.43
N LYS A 76 26.85 14.58 17.03
CA LYS A 76 25.92 13.43 16.93
C LYS A 76 26.25 12.57 15.70
N VAL A 77 26.71 13.17 14.61
CA VAL A 77 27.21 12.42 13.44
C VAL A 77 28.48 11.64 13.77
N ALA A 78 29.40 12.23 14.56
CA ALA A 78 30.59 11.52 15.02
C ALA A 78 30.23 10.32 15.95
N GLU A 79 29.26 10.50 16.85
CA GLU A 79 28.73 9.41 17.68
C GLU A 79 28.11 8.31 16.81
N ALA A 80 27.23 8.66 15.84
CA ALA A 80 26.62 7.72 14.93
C ALA A 80 27.66 6.91 14.14
N ARG A 81 28.75 7.55 13.69
CA ARG A 81 29.87 6.86 13.03
C ARG A 81 30.50 5.80 13.92
N LEU A 82 30.78 6.14 15.17
CA LEU A 82 31.36 5.18 16.10
C LEU A 82 30.40 4.01 16.38
N VAL A 83 29.08 4.29 16.49
CA VAL A 83 28.08 3.24 16.64
C VAL A 83 28.08 2.33 15.40
N CYS A 84 28.03 2.88 14.19
CA CYS A 84 28.08 2.10 12.94
C CYS A 84 29.32 1.20 12.87
N GLN A 85 30.49 1.71 13.28
CA GLN A 85 31.72 0.94 13.30
C GLN A 85 31.70 -0.19 14.32
N ASN A 86 31.20 0.09 15.55
CA ASN A 86 31.14 -0.89 16.63
C ASN A 86 30.22 -2.07 16.33
N VAL A 87 29.10 -1.83 15.63
CA VAL A 87 28.14 -2.88 15.27
C VAL A 87 28.35 -3.46 13.88
N ASN A 88 29.41 -3.03 13.18
CA ASN A 88 29.66 -3.38 11.77
C ASN A 88 28.42 -3.16 10.89
N ALA A 89 27.78 -2.00 11.02
CA ALA A 89 26.57 -1.69 10.30
C ALA A 89 26.80 -1.72 8.78
N ALA A 90 25.92 -2.41 8.06
CA ALA A 90 25.90 -2.42 6.59
C ALA A 90 25.36 -1.10 6.03
N ALA A 91 24.40 -0.48 6.76
CA ALA A 91 23.80 0.79 6.37
C ALA A 91 23.30 1.56 7.61
N ALA A 92 22.98 2.85 7.41
CA ALA A 92 22.26 3.65 8.38
C ALA A 92 20.95 4.14 7.75
N ILE A 93 19.85 4.12 8.52
CA ILE A 93 18.52 4.49 8.04
C ILE A 93 18.05 5.72 8.81
N PHE A 94 17.75 6.80 8.10
CA PHE A 94 17.27 8.05 8.69
C PHE A 94 15.74 8.09 8.75
N ASP A 95 15.20 8.43 9.93
CA ASP A 95 13.76 8.56 10.16
C ASP A 95 13.18 9.88 9.61
N GLY A 96 13.10 9.98 8.31
CA GLY A 96 12.59 11.13 7.57
C GLY A 96 13.11 11.13 6.15
N GLU A 97 12.81 12.22 5.42
CA GLU A 97 13.32 12.42 4.08
C GLU A 97 14.66 13.16 4.11
N LEU A 98 15.58 12.74 3.25
CA LEU A 98 16.88 13.37 3.06
C LEU A 98 17.00 13.92 1.64
N THR A 99 17.63 15.08 1.50
CA THR A 99 18.07 15.59 0.20
C THR A 99 19.30 14.79 -0.28
N GLY A 100 19.55 14.79 -1.59
CA GLY A 100 20.73 14.10 -2.15
C GLY A 100 22.07 14.60 -1.58
N SER A 101 22.16 15.88 -1.17
CA SER A 101 23.35 16.42 -0.48
C SER A 101 23.48 15.91 0.95
N GLN A 102 22.37 15.79 1.69
CA GLN A 102 22.36 15.25 3.05
C GLN A 102 22.72 13.76 3.07
N ILE A 103 22.18 12.96 2.16
CA ILE A 103 22.54 11.54 2.01
C ILE A 103 24.06 11.41 1.80
N ARG A 104 24.62 12.16 0.86
CA ARG A 104 26.08 12.11 0.60
C ARG A 104 26.92 12.54 1.78
N ASN A 105 26.54 13.64 2.44
CA ASN A 105 27.30 14.15 3.57
C ASN A 105 27.27 13.14 4.73
N LEU A 106 26.09 12.55 5.01
CA LEU A 106 25.96 11.52 6.02
C LEU A 106 26.73 10.25 5.63
N SER A 107 26.59 9.75 4.41
CA SER A 107 27.34 8.55 3.95
C SER A 107 28.85 8.75 4.03
N ALA A 108 29.34 9.92 3.62
CA ALA A 108 30.76 10.25 3.72
C ALA A 108 31.25 10.34 5.18
N ALA A 109 30.42 10.93 6.06
CA ALA A 109 30.76 11.08 7.46
C ALA A 109 30.67 9.75 8.24
N LEU A 110 29.65 8.93 7.99
CA LEU A 110 29.42 7.66 8.67
C LEU A 110 30.24 6.51 8.09
N GLN A 111 30.68 6.62 6.84
CA GLN A 111 31.40 5.59 6.06
C GLN A 111 30.56 4.31 5.84
N VAL A 112 29.25 4.44 5.83
CA VAL A 112 28.28 3.41 5.46
C VAL A 112 27.26 4.00 4.48
N GLU A 113 26.53 3.15 3.80
CA GLU A 113 25.37 3.59 3.00
C GLU A 113 24.32 4.23 3.89
N VAL A 114 23.68 5.31 3.41
CA VAL A 114 22.60 5.98 4.12
C VAL A 114 21.33 5.93 3.27
N LEU A 115 20.31 5.29 3.84
CA LEU A 115 18.98 5.25 3.31
C LEU A 115 18.10 6.23 4.10
N ASP A 116 17.07 6.75 3.48
CA ASP A 116 16.01 7.44 4.18
C ASP A 116 14.73 6.60 4.24
N ARG A 117 13.78 7.00 5.08
CA ARG A 117 12.52 6.29 5.28
C ARG A 117 11.78 6.05 3.95
N THR A 118 11.78 7.02 3.04
CA THR A 118 11.10 6.92 1.76
C THR A 118 11.74 5.87 0.84
N MET A 119 13.07 5.88 0.78
CA MET A 119 13.81 4.88 -0.03
C MET A 119 13.60 3.47 0.51
N LEU A 120 13.60 3.31 1.85
CA LEU A 120 13.32 2.02 2.49
C LEU A 120 11.92 1.49 2.12
N ILE A 121 10.89 2.33 2.14
CA ILE A 121 9.53 1.97 1.74
C ILE A 121 9.49 1.55 0.25
N LEU A 122 10.19 2.29 -0.62
CA LEU A 122 10.27 1.97 -2.06
C LEU A 122 10.96 0.63 -2.31
N GLU A 123 12.00 0.29 -1.54
CA GLU A 123 12.68 -1.01 -1.63
C GLU A 123 11.76 -2.15 -1.19
N ILE A 124 10.99 -1.98 -0.11
CA ILE A 124 9.97 -2.95 0.32
C ILE A 124 8.95 -3.16 -0.80
N PHE A 125 8.46 -2.08 -1.40
CA PHE A 125 7.50 -2.16 -2.49
C PHE A 125 8.09 -2.85 -3.73
N ARG A 126 9.35 -2.57 -4.07
CA ARG A 126 10.05 -3.25 -5.16
C ARG A 126 10.16 -4.76 -4.92
N ALA A 127 10.44 -5.16 -3.69
CA ALA A 127 10.54 -6.58 -3.33
C ALA A 127 9.18 -7.29 -3.32
N ARG A 128 8.09 -6.56 -3.02
CA ARG A 128 6.72 -7.10 -2.90
C ARG A 128 5.93 -7.05 -4.20
N ALA A 129 6.30 -6.20 -5.17
CA ALA A 129 5.60 -6.09 -6.44
C ALA A 129 5.66 -7.41 -7.22
N THR A 130 4.53 -8.10 -7.30
CA THR A 130 4.38 -9.35 -8.04
C THR A 130 3.83 -9.10 -9.44
N THR A 131 2.87 -8.18 -9.56
CA THR A 131 2.24 -7.84 -10.83
C THR A 131 3.14 -6.98 -11.71
N ASN A 132 2.92 -7.03 -13.02
CA ASN A 132 3.62 -6.15 -13.96
C ASN A 132 3.31 -4.67 -13.69
N GLU A 133 2.10 -4.35 -13.23
CA GLU A 133 1.69 -3.01 -12.90
C GLU A 133 2.41 -2.51 -11.65
N GLY A 134 2.39 -3.28 -10.55
CA GLY A 134 3.09 -2.94 -9.31
C GLY A 134 4.59 -2.72 -9.54
N LYS A 135 5.24 -3.54 -10.38
CA LYS A 135 6.65 -3.37 -10.76
C LYS A 135 6.90 -2.05 -11.50
N LEU A 136 6.04 -1.70 -12.48
CA LEU A 136 6.16 -0.45 -13.22
C LEU A 136 5.92 0.78 -12.33
N GLN A 137 4.94 0.72 -11.42
CA GLN A 137 4.64 1.79 -10.48
C GLN A 137 5.79 2.02 -9.51
N THR A 138 6.31 0.94 -8.94
CA THR A 138 7.45 1.02 -8.00
C THR A 138 8.70 1.54 -8.70
N GLU A 139 9.00 1.08 -9.91
CA GLU A 139 10.13 1.60 -10.70
C GLU A 139 9.95 3.10 -10.99
N LEU A 140 8.76 3.52 -11.43
CA LEU A 140 8.45 4.92 -11.69
C LEU A 140 8.61 5.79 -10.43
N ALA A 141 8.06 5.34 -9.29
CA ALA A 141 8.18 6.04 -8.01
C ALA A 141 9.64 6.18 -7.58
N THR A 142 10.44 5.11 -7.70
CA THR A 142 11.87 5.12 -7.39
C THR A 142 12.64 6.11 -8.26
N LEU A 143 12.40 6.10 -9.57
CA LEU A 143 13.07 7.03 -10.50
C LEU A 143 12.68 8.49 -10.24
N ARG A 144 11.40 8.77 -9.99
CA ARG A 144 10.92 10.11 -9.63
C ARG A 144 11.53 10.59 -8.31
N TYR A 145 11.70 9.70 -7.36
CA TYR A 145 12.33 10.01 -6.07
C TYR A 145 13.82 10.26 -6.20
N GLN A 146 14.53 9.50 -7.04
CA GLN A 146 15.97 9.64 -7.27
C GLN A 146 16.35 10.83 -8.16
N LEU A 147 15.52 11.19 -9.13
CA LEU A 147 15.82 12.22 -10.14
C LEU A 147 16.25 13.57 -9.55
N PRO A 148 15.53 14.20 -8.58
CA PRO A 148 15.95 15.46 -7.95
C PRO A 148 17.21 15.30 -7.10
N ARG A 149 17.49 14.09 -6.59
CA ARG A 149 18.66 13.77 -5.77
C ARG A 149 19.94 13.67 -6.59
N LEU A 150 19.87 13.31 -7.86
CA LEU A 150 20.99 13.35 -8.80
C LEU A 150 21.43 14.77 -9.16
N GLN A 151 20.54 15.75 -9.13
CA GLN A 151 20.87 17.15 -9.44
C GLN A 151 21.91 17.74 -8.47
N GLY A 152 21.91 17.34 -7.21
CA GLY A 152 22.91 17.74 -6.22
C GLY A 152 24.32 17.17 -6.47
N LEU A 153 24.48 16.14 -7.32
CA LEU A 153 25.78 15.56 -7.67
C LEU A 153 26.59 16.45 -8.63
N GLY A 154 25.94 17.14 -9.57
CA GLY A 154 26.61 18.00 -10.54
C GLY A 154 27.17 19.29 -9.96
N GLU A 155 26.42 19.95 -9.08
CA GLU A 155 26.85 21.20 -8.46
C GLU A 155 28.07 21.02 -7.52
N SER A 156 28.18 19.89 -6.84
CA SER A 156 29.31 19.63 -5.94
C SER A 156 30.59 19.26 -6.68
N LEU A 157 30.50 18.55 -7.81
CA LEU A 157 31.63 18.25 -8.67
C LEU A 157 32.18 19.53 -9.34
N SER A 158 31.28 20.50 -9.66
CA SER A 158 31.71 21.79 -10.20
C SER A 158 32.37 22.69 -9.15
N ARG A 159 31.94 22.64 -7.88
CA ARG A 159 32.54 23.43 -6.77
C ARG A 159 33.88 22.83 -6.29
N GLN A 160 34.04 21.52 -6.28
CA GLN A 160 35.29 20.85 -5.86
C GLN A 160 36.42 20.98 -6.91
N GLY A 161 36.08 21.29 -8.18
CA GLY A 161 37.05 21.57 -9.24
C GLY A 161 37.54 23.03 -9.28
N GLY A 162 37.11 23.89 -8.37
CA GLY A 162 37.39 25.34 -8.39
C GLY A 162 38.62 25.82 -7.60
N GLY A 163 39.34 24.92 -6.94
CA GLY A 163 40.56 25.26 -6.16
C GLY A 163 41.83 24.73 -6.76
N GLY A 164 42.45 25.44 -7.73
CA GLY A 164 43.76 25.12 -8.23
C GLY A 164 43.98 25.60 -9.66
N GLY A 165 44.82 26.62 -9.83
CA GLY A 165 45.11 27.32 -11.08
C GLY A 165 45.58 26.46 -12.24
N GLY A 166 45.24 26.91 -13.43
CA GLY A 166 45.97 26.67 -14.68
C GLY A 166 45.59 25.45 -15.49
N GLY A 167 44.86 25.65 -16.58
CA GLY A 167 44.92 24.82 -17.77
C GLY A 167 44.07 23.57 -17.79
N GLY A 168 42.95 23.63 -18.52
CA GLY A 168 42.27 22.41 -18.94
C GLY A 168 40.74 22.47 -18.95
N GLY A 169 40.17 23.21 -19.90
CA GLY A 169 38.69 23.26 -20.13
C GLY A 169 38.00 21.96 -20.52
N ALA A 170 38.73 20.87 -20.72
CA ALA A 170 38.21 19.60 -21.21
C ALA A 170 37.62 18.69 -20.10
N ARG A 171 38.00 18.88 -18.81
CA ARG A 171 37.50 18.03 -17.72
C ARG A 171 36.17 18.48 -17.09
N ARG A 172 35.80 19.75 -17.18
CA ARG A 172 34.50 20.25 -16.70
C ARG A 172 33.36 19.80 -17.59
N GLY A 173 33.53 19.75 -18.92
CA GLY A 173 32.49 19.32 -19.85
C GLY A 173 32.19 17.83 -19.82
N ALA A 174 33.11 16.97 -19.39
CA ALA A 174 32.88 15.51 -19.40
C ALA A 174 32.03 15.03 -18.23
N GLY A 175 32.14 15.66 -17.04
CA GLY A 175 31.30 15.31 -15.88
C GLY A 175 29.88 15.89 -15.98
N GLU A 176 29.74 17.13 -16.48
CA GLU A 176 28.45 17.74 -16.74
C GLU A 176 27.69 17.02 -17.87
N THR A 177 28.37 16.61 -18.94
CA THR A 177 27.78 15.82 -20.03
C THR A 177 27.31 14.43 -19.54
N LYS A 178 28.06 13.76 -18.68
CA LYS A 178 27.65 12.46 -18.13
C LYS A 178 26.38 12.57 -17.29
N LEU A 179 26.34 13.51 -16.35
CA LEU A 179 25.14 13.75 -15.51
C LEU A 179 23.93 14.19 -16.34
N GLU A 180 24.11 15.00 -17.37
CA GLU A 180 23.03 15.43 -18.26
C GLU A 180 22.53 14.27 -19.13
N LEU A 181 23.43 13.38 -19.56
CA LEU A 181 23.04 12.14 -20.25
C LEU A 181 22.27 11.20 -19.32
N ASP A 182 22.75 10.96 -18.11
CA ASP A 182 22.08 10.12 -17.12
C ASP A 182 20.69 10.68 -16.80
N ARG A 183 20.57 11.99 -16.59
CA ARG A 183 19.30 12.67 -16.38
C ARG A 183 18.35 12.49 -17.57
N ARG A 184 18.84 12.62 -18.79
CA ARG A 184 18.04 12.43 -20.01
C ARG A 184 17.55 10.99 -20.13
N HIS A 185 18.41 10.02 -19.84
CA HIS A 185 18.03 8.61 -19.80
C HIS A 185 16.93 8.34 -18.77
N LEU A 186 17.04 8.90 -17.57
CA LEU A 186 16.01 8.77 -16.54
C LEU A 186 14.68 9.43 -16.95
N HIS A 187 14.71 10.62 -17.55
CA HIS A 187 13.49 11.25 -18.07
C HIS A 187 12.81 10.38 -19.13
N HIS A 188 13.56 9.88 -20.12
CA HIS A 188 13.01 8.97 -21.13
C HIS A 188 12.45 7.68 -20.51
N ARG A 189 13.11 7.15 -19.49
CA ARG A 189 12.61 5.97 -18.76
C ARG A 189 11.31 6.27 -18.04
N ILE A 190 11.21 7.42 -17.36
CA ILE A 190 10.00 7.90 -16.68
C ILE A 190 8.85 8.03 -17.70
N GLU A 191 9.05 8.75 -18.82
CA GLU A 191 8.04 8.92 -19.87
C GLU A 191 7.55 7.58 -20.43
N HIS A 192 8.48 6.63 -20.64
CA HIS A 192 8.12 5.29 -21.11
C HIS A 192 7.27 4.53 -20.11
N LEU A 193 7.62 4.59 -18.80
CA LEU A 193 6.85 3.93 -17.72
C LEU A 193 5.47 4.55 -17.57
N GLU A 194 5.36 5.89 -17.62
CA GLU A 194 4.08 6.61 -17.57
C GLU A 194 3.16 6.21 -18.74
N GLY A 195 3.73 6.09 -19.94
CA GLY A 195 2.98 5.63 -21.11
C GLY A 195 2.42 4.21 -20.94
N ARG A 196 3.22 3.29 -20.38
CA ARG A 196 2.79 1.91 -20.11
C ARG A 196 1.74 1.85 -19.00
N LEU A 197 1.89 2.63 -17.92
CA LEU A 197 0.91 2.68 -16.83
C LEU A 197 -0.42 3.24 -17.32
N LYS A 198 -0.42 4.29 -18.13
CA LYS A 198 -1.64 4.86 -18.73
C LYS A 198 -2.41 3.84 -19.60
N GLU A 199 -1.70 3.00 -20.33
CA GLU A 199 -2.35 1.92 -21.10
C GLU A 199 -2.96 0.85 -20.19
N LEU A 200 -2.30 0.49 -19.07
CA LEU A 200 -2.85 -0.44 -18.08
C LEU A 200 -4.09 0.15 -17.39
N GLU A 201 -4.06 1.43 -17.04
CA GLU A 201 -5.20 2.15 -16.45
C GLU A 201 -6.41 2.15 -17.40
N ARG A 202 -6.20 2.40 -18.71
CA ARG A 202 -7.25 2.32 -19.74
C ARG A 202 -7.90 0.93 -19.74
N ARG A 203 -7.10 -0.15 -19.73
CA ARG A 203 -7.61 -1.54 -19.72
C ARG A 203 -8.38 -1.84 -18.45
N ARG A 204 -7.90 -1.37 -17.27
CA ARG A 204 -8.65 -1.48 -16.02
C ARG A 204 -9.99 -0.76 -16.09
N GLY A 205 -10.02 0.44 -16.65
CA GLY A 205 -11.26 1.18 -16.88
C GLY A 205 -12.29 0.37 -17.68
N GLU A 206 -11.86 -0.37 -18.70
CA GLU A 206 -12.72 -1.27 -19.49
C GLU A 206 -13.25 -2.44 -18.64
N THR A 207 -12.38 -3.06 -17.84
CA THR A 207 -12.76 -4.15 -16.93
C THR A 207 -13.72 -3.66 -15.83
N ARG A 208 -13.49 -2.46 -15.27
CA ARG A 208 -14.40 -1.82 -14.30
C ARG A 208 -15.79 -1.57 -14.91
N ARG A 209 -15.85 -1.03 -16.12
CA ARG A 209 -17.12 -0.84 -16.84
C ARG A 209 -17.87 -2.16 -17.06
N ALA A 210 -17.15 -3.23 -17.38
CA ALA A 210 -17.76 -4.57 -17.51
C ALA A 210 -18.27 -5.09 -16.16
N ARG A 211 -17.54 -4.87 -15.03
CA ARG A 211 -18.00 -5.20 -13.67
C ARG A 211 -19.25 -4.39 -13.29
N GLN A 212 -19.26 -3.08 -13.57
CA GLN A 212 -20.42 -2.23 -13.32
C GLN A 212 -21.66 -2.69 -14.14
N LYS A 213 -21.50 -3.11 -15.39
CA LYS A 213 -22.58 -3.70 -16.18
C LYS A 213 -23.13 -4.99 -15.58
N ASN A 214 -22.26 -5.81 -14.98
CA ASN A 214 -22.65 -7.03 -14.26
C ASN A 214 -23.12 -6.74 -12.84
N ASN A 215 -22.98 -5.49 -12.40
CA ASN A 215 -23.52 -4.95 -11.15
C ASN A 215 -23.08 -5.75 -9.89
N VAL A 216 -21.83 -6.31 -9.85
CA VAL A 216 -21.30 -7.00 -8.68
C VAL A 216 -20.71 -5.97 -7.72
N PRO A 217 -21.25 -5.78 -6.50
CA PRO A 217 -20.74 -4.81 -5.55
C PRO A 217 -19.29 -5.12 -5.16
N VAL A 218 -18.52 -4.07 -4.92
CA VAL A 218 -17.12 -4.14 -4.48
C VAL A 218 -17.03 -3.60 -3.06
N VAL A 219 -16.40 -4.35 -2.18
CA VAL A 219 -16.11 -3.96 -0.80
C VAL A 219 -14.60 -3.90 -0.63
N ALA A 220 -14.07 -2.74 -0.24
CA ALA A 220 -12.63 -2.55 -0.07
C ALA A 220 -12.23 -2.58 1.41
N LEU A 221 -11.20 -3.35 1.75
CA LEU A 221 -10.52 -3.32 3.05
C LEU A 221 -9.41 -2.28 2.99
N VAL A 222 -9.46 -1.28 3.85
CA VAL A 222 -8.44 -0.24 3.97
C VAL A 222 -7.99 -0.12 5.43
N GLY A 223 -6.82 0.42 5.66
CA GLY A 223 -6.30 0.64 7.01
C GLY A 223 -4.78 0.54 7.06
N TYR A 224 -4.25 0.72 8.25
CA TYR A 224 -2.83 0.74 8.49
C TYR A 224 -2.15 -0.61 8.15
N THR A 225 -0.83 -0.61 7.96
CA THR A 225 -0.08 -1.86 7.78
C THR A 225 -0.18 -2.72 9.03
N ASN A 226 -0.18 -4.03 8.85
CA ASN A 226 -0.20 -5.03 9.93
C ASN A 226 -1.44 -5.02 10.84
N VAL A 227 -2.55 -4.35 10.49
CA VAL A 227 -3.83 -4.45 11.23
C VAL A 227 -4.61 -5.73 10.93
N GLY A 228 -4.12 -6.55 10.00
CA GLY A 228 -4.71 -7.84 9.64
C GLY A 228 -5.76 -7.77 8.53
N LYS A 229 -5.65 -6.85 7.55
CA LYS A 229 -6.56 -6.77 6.39
C LYS A 229 -6.57 -8.06 5.58
N SER A 230 -5.40 -8.56 5.20
CA SER A 230 -5.26 -9.79 4.42
C SER A 230 -5.73 -11.02 5.20
N SER A 231 -5.46 -11.07 6.52
CA SER A 231 -5.98 -12.10 7.41
C SER A 231 -7.50 -12.08 7.47
N LEU A 232 -8.09 -10.88 7.53
CA LEU A 232 -9.53 -10.70 7.53
C LEU A 232 -10.15 -11.16 6.18
N LEU A 233 -9.52 -10.81 5.05
CA LEU A 233 -9.92 -11.29 3.73
C LEU A 233 -9.92 -12.83 3.68
N ASN A 234 -8.83 -13.47 4.14
CA ASN A 234 -8.69 -14.93 4.16
C ASN A 234 -9.75 -15.59 5.04
N ALA A 235 -9.96 -15.06 6.25
CA ALA A 235 -10.94 -15.60 7.19
C ALA A 235 -12.39 -15.50 6.64
N LEU A 236 -12.73 -14.40 5.96
CA LEU A 236 -14.05 -14.20 5.36
C LEU A 236 -14.27 -15.09 4.12
N CYS A 237 -13.22 -15.33 3.33
CA CYS A 237 -13.33 -16.11 2.09
C CYS A 237 -13.08 -17.61 2.29
N GLY A 238 -12.64 -18.05 3.47
CA GLY A 238 -12.32 -19.47 3.76
C GLY A 238 -11.10 -19.98 3.01
N GLU A 239 -10.23 -19.11 2.51
CA GLU A 239 -9.02 -19.47 1.78
C GLU A 239 -7.76 -19.19 2.61
N GLN A 240 -6.72 -20.03 2.44
CA GLN A 240 -5.40 -19.76 3.03
C GLN A 240 -4.52 -19.05 1.99
N ILE A 241 -4.42 -17.74 2.09
CA ILE A 241 -3.40 -16.96 1.37
C ILE A 241 -2.22 -16.77 2.33
N PHE A 242 -1.02 -16.70 1.77
CA PHE A 242 0.19 -16.42 2.53
C PHE A 242 0.03 -15.14 3.36
N GLU A 243 0.00 -15.29 4.68
CA GLU A 243 0.00 -14.21 5.64
C GLU A 243 1.43 -14.02 6.12
N ALA A 244 1.95 -12.81 5.99
CA ALA A 244 3.20 -12.42 6.61
C ALA A 244 2.92 -11.38 7.70
N ASP A 245 3.36 -11.64 8.90
CA ASP A 245 3.34 -10.67 10.01
C ASP A 245 4.45 -9.62 9.79
N MET A 246 4.30 -8.88 8.69
CA MET A 246 5.27 -7.88 8.21
C MET A 246 4.55 -6.69 7.61
N LEU A 247 5.17 -5.50 7.73
CA LEU A 247 4.66 -4.30 7.06
C LEU A 247 4.63 -4.48 5.54
N PHE A 248 3.58 -3.95 4.91
CA PHE A 248 3.36 -4.05 3.46
C PHE A 248 3.38 -5.49 2.92
N ALA A 249 2.76 -6.43 3.64
CA ALA A 249 2.60 -7.80 3.15
C ALA A 249 1.85 -7.84 1.80
N THR A 250 0.90 -6.94 1.59
CA THR A 250 0.13 -6.77 0.34
C THR A 250 0.50 -5.44 -0.32
N LEU A 251 1.02 -5.48 -1.55
CA LEU A 251 1.23 -4.32 -2.42
C LEU A 251 0.25 -4.33 -3.60
N ASP A 252 0.07 -5.47 -4.23
CA ASP A 252 -0.88 -5.64 -5.33
C ASP A 252 -2.27 -5.95 -4.75
N PRO A 253 -3.33 -5.22 -5.13
CA PRO A 253 -4.68 -5.48 -4.64
C PRO A 253 -5.12 -6.91 -4.92
N THR A 254 -5.58 -7.59 -3.90
CA THR A 254 -6.09 -8.96 -4.01
C THR A 254 -7.62 -8.93 -3.95
N ALA A 255 -8.28 -9.40 -5.01
CA ALA A 255 -9.74 -9.45 -5.10
C ALA A 255 -10.26 -10.88 -4.95
N ARG A 256 -11.30 -11.08 -4.14
CA ARG A 256 -11.96 -12.37 -3.90
C ARG A 256 -13.46 -12.23 -4.01
N LYS A 257 -14.09 -13.31 -4.49
CA LYS A 257 -15.56 -13.41 -4.48
C LYS A 257 -16.03 -13.92 -3.13
N LEU A 258 -17.06 -13.31 -2.63
CA LEU A 258 -17.71 -13.66 -1.37
C LEU A 258 -19.23 -13.63 -1.55
N VAL A 259 -19.93 -14.54 -0.90
CA VAL A 259 -21.40 -14.58 -0.88
C VAL A 259 -21.86 -14.14 0.51
N LEU A 260 -22.66 -13.08 0.57
CA LEU A 260 -23.24 -12.55 1.80
C LEU A 260 -24.41 -13.44 2.30
N PRO A 261 -24.85 -13.29 3.54
CA PRO A 261 -25.97 -14.07 4.10
C PRO A 261 -27.26 -13.94 3.28
N SER A 262 -27.52 -12.81 2.64
CA SER A 262 -28.65 -12.62 1.72
C SER A 262 -28.53 -13.40 0.39
N GLY A 263 -27.37 -14.01 0.13
CA GLY A 263 -27.02 -14.61 -1.16
C GLY A 263 -26.45 -13.63 -2.18
N LEU A 264 -26.30 -12.35 -1.84
CA LEU A 264 -25.67 -11.37 -2.72
C LEU A 264 -24.18 -11.70 -2.91
N GLN A 265 -23.74 -11.85 -4.16
CA GLN A 265 -22.32 -11.99 -4.48
C GLN A 265 -21.65 -10.63 -4.51
N ILE A 266 -20.54 -10.52 -3.80
CA ILE A 266 -19.69 -9.33 -3.76
C ILE A 266 -18.23 -9.68 -4.16
N ILE A 267 -17.46 -8.65 -4.45
CA ILE A 267 -16.00 -8.75 -4.58
C ILE A 267 -15.41 -8.03 -3.36
N LEU A 268 -14.68 -8.76 -2.53
CA LEU A 268 -13.90 -8.21 -1.43
C LEU A 268 -12.48 -7.96 -1.93
N VAL A 269 -11.96 -6.74 -1.70
CA VAL A 269 -10.64 -6.31 -2.17
C VAL A 269 -9.77 -5.91 -0.98
N ASP A 270 -8.62 -6.55 -0.85
CA ASP A 270 -7.56 -6.11 0.07
C ASP A 270 -6.70 -5.04 -0.61
N THR A 271 -6.41 -3.96 0.09
CA THR A 271 -5.61 -2.84 -0.42
C THR A 271 -4.27 -2.74 0.30
N VAL A 272 -3.38 -1.92 -0.25
CA VAL A 272 -2.08 -1.60 0.38
C VAL A 272 -2.31 -0.98 1.76
N GLY A 273 -1.53 -1.40 2.75
CA GLY A 273 -1.59 -0.81 4.10
C GLY A 273 -0.93 0.57 4.14
N PHE A 274 -1.48 1.44 4.98
CA PHE A 274 -0.89 2.75 5.25
C PHE A 274 0.19 2.67 6.33
N VAL A 275 1.11 3.63 6.31
CA VAL A 275 2.10 3.88 7.36
C VAL A 275 2.07 5.35 7.72
N SER A 276 2.54 5.69 8.92
CA SER A 276 2.65 7.09 9.33
C SER A 276 3.61 7.86 8.41
N ARG A 277 3.30 9.12 8.21
CA ARG A 277 4.16 10.05 7.44
C ARG A 277 4.54 9.51 6.05
N LEU A 278 3.57 8.87 5.37
CA LEU A 278 3.76 8.46 3.97
C LEU A 278 3.92 9.73 3.11
N PRO A 279 5.05 9.89 2.39
CA PRO A 279 5.27 11.07 1.56
C PRO A 279 4.19 11.22 0.48
N HIS A 280 3.71 12.44 0.24
CA HIS A 280 2.66 12.70 -0.74
C HIS A 280 2.98 12.17 -2.14
N HIS A 281 4.24 12.26 -2.57
CA HIS A 281 4.66 11.73 -3.86
C HIS A 281 4.58 10.19 -3.94
N LEU A 282 4.68 9.48 -2.81
CA LEU A 282 4.40 8.03 -2.76
C LEU A 282 2.90 7.76 -2.83
N VAL A 283 2.06 8.55 -2.14
CA VAL A 283 0.61 8.43 -2.26
C VAL A 283 0.19 8.59 -3.72
N GLU A 284 0.71 9.59 -4.43
CA GLU A 284 0.46 9.77 -5.87
C GLU A 284 0.95 8.60 -6.73
N ALA A 285 2.16 8.10 -6.46
CA ALA A 285 2.73 6.98 -7.22
C ALA A 285 1.95 5.68 -7.03
N PHE A 286 1.39 5.46 -5.83
CA PHE A 286 0.57 4.31 -5.47
C PHE A 286 -0.93 4.61 -5.44
N LYS A 287 -1.35 5.73 -6.03
CA LYS A 287 -2.75 6.09 -6.17
C LYS A 287 -3.56 4.97 -6.83
N SER A 288 -2.99 4.31 -7.84
CA SER A 288 -3.65 3.26 -8.61
C SER A 288 -4.08 2.02 -7.79
N PRO A 289 -3.26 1.40 -6.93
CA PRO A 289 -3.72 0.38 -5.98
C PRO A 289 -4.75 0.91 -4.97
N LEU A 290 -4.64 2.16 -4.55
CA LEU A 290 -5.55 2.79 -3.61
C LEU A 290 -6.88 3.20 -4.26
N GLU A 291 -6.90 3.47 -5.57
CA GLU A 291 -8.12 3.79 -6.32
C GLU A 291 -9.15 2.66 -6.31
N GLU A 292 -8.78 1.40 -6.02
CA GLU A 292 -9.77 0.33 -5.85
C GLU A 292 -10.72 0.66 -4.68
N ALA A 293 -10.26 1.39 -3.64
CA ALA A 293 -11.13 1.91 -2.58
C ALA A 293 -12.09 3.00 -3.10
N ALA A 294 -11.63 3.90 -3.98
CA ALA A 294 -12.47 4.96 -4.57
C ALA A 294 -13.57 4.42 -5.49
N PHE A 295 -13.43 3.19 -5.99
CA PHE A 295 -14.44 2.52 -6.81
C PHE A 295 -15.24 1.46 -6.04
N ALA A 296 -15.05 1.36 -4.73
CA ALA A 296 -15.80 0.45 -3.89
C ALA A 296 -17.23 0.96 -3.64
N ASP A 297 -18.13 0.05 -3.40
CA ASP A 297 -19.50 0.36 -2.98
C ASP A 297 -19.61 0.49 -1.46
N VAL A 298 -18.67 -0.12 -0.72
CA VAL A 298 -18.49 -0.01 0.73
C VAL A 298 -17.00 -0.06 1.05
N ILE A 299 -16.55 0.76 1.97
CA ILE A 299 -15.19 0.75 2.51
C ILE A 299 -15.22 0.21 3.93
N ILE A 300 -14.37 -0.75 4.25
CA ILE A 300 -14.14 -1.25 5.59
C ILE A 300 -12.80 -0.72 6.09
N LYS A 301 -12.85 0.18 7.07
CA LYS A 301 -11.66 0.71 7.75
C LYS A 301 -11.27 -0.25 8.87
N VAL A 302 -10.12 -0.90 8.72
CA VAL A 302 -9.60 -1.90 9.67
C VAL A 302 -8.55 -1.26 10.56
N ALA A 303 -8.74 -1.37 11.87
CA ALA A 303 -7.78 -0.96 12.90
C ALA A 303 -7.42 -2.17 13.79
N ASP A 304 -6.29 -2.10 14.49
CA ASP A 304 -5.89 -3.10 15.47
C ASP A 304 -6.48 -2.77 16.85
N ALA A 305 -7.29 -3.66 17.40
CA ALA A 305 -7.94 -3.46 18.70
C ALA A 305 -6.93 -3.40 19.88
N GLY A 306 -5.73 -3.96 19.70
CA GLY A 306 -4.67 -3.93 20.69
C GLY A 306 -3.76 -2.69 20.61
N ASP A 307 -3.88 -1.87 19.57
CA ASP A 307 -3.04 -0.67 19.40
C ASP A 307 -3.67 0.53 20.12
N ALA A 308 -2.96 1.10 21.08
CA ALA A 308 -3.41 2.29 21.82
C ALA A 308 -3.67 3.52 20.93
N GLN A 309 -3.08 3.55 19.73
CA GLN A 309 -3.24 4.64 18.76
C GLN A 309 -4.10 4.24 17.54
N ALA A 310 -4.96 3.24 17.70
CA ALA A 310 -5.89 2.82 16.62
C ALA A 310 -6.72 4.00 16.08
N ALA A 311 -7.13 4.93 16.95
CA ALA A 311 -7.86 6.14 16.53
C ALA A 311 -7.02 7.09 15.66
N GLU A 312 -5.72 7.25 15.96
CA GLU A 312 -4.80 8.06 15.15
C GLU A 312 -4.53 7.40 13.79
N GLN A 313 -4.40 6.08 13.76
CA GLN A 313 -4.26 5.32 12.52
C GLN A 313 -5.51 5.43 11.64
N LEU A 314 -6.70 5.43 12.23
CA LEU A 314 -7.95 5.67 11.51
C LEU A 314 -8.00 7.09 10.95
N ALA A 315 -7.52 8.10 11.70
CA ALA A 315 -7.46 9.48 11.21
C ALA A 315 -6.52 9.61 9.99
N VAL A 316 -5.35 8.94 10.00
CA VAL A 316 -4.45 8.87 8.83
C VAL A 316 -5.14 8.18 7.64
N THR A 317 -5.90 7.12 7.91
CA THR A 317 -6.68 6.42 6.88
C THR A 317 -7.73 7.36 6.29
N ASP A 318 -8.43 8.15 7.10
CA ASP A 318 -9.44 9.11 6.67
C ASP A 318 -8.83 10.25 5.83
N GLU A 319 -7.65 10.76 6.20
CA GLU A 319 -6.91 11.75 5.40
C GLU A 319 -6.58 11.21 3.99
N VAL A 320 -6.09 9.98 3.91
CA VAL A 320 -5.79 9.35 2.60
C VAL A 320 -7.07 9.12 1.80
N LEU A 321 -8.15 8.61 2.41
CA LEU A 321 -9.44 8.42 1.73
C LEU A 321 -10.03 9.74 1.26
N GLY A 322 -9.90 10.83 2.03
CA GLY A 322 -10.29 12.18 1.61
C GLY A 322 -9.51 12.64 0.38
N SER A 323 -8.21 12.34 0.29
CA SER A 323 -7.39 12.66 -0.89
C SER A 323 -7.77 11.87 -2.16
N LEU A 324 -8.56 10.81 -2.01
CA LEU A 324 -9.05 9.94 -3.09
C LEU A 324 -10.53 10.18 -3.43
N ASP A 325 -11.15 11.23 -2.89
CA ASP A 325 -12.57 11.57 -3.08
C ASP A 325 -13.55 10.44 -2.66
N CYS A 326 -13.20 9.71 -1.57
CA CYS A 326 -14.00 8.58 -1.06
C CYS A 326 -15.10 8.98 -0.07
N GLU A 327 -15.34 10.27 0.18
CA GLU A 327 -16.25 10.77 1.22
C GLU A 327 -17.73 10.34 1.02
N GLY A 328 -18.14 10.12 -0.23
CA GLY A 328 -19.50 9.69 -0.58
C GLY A 328 -19.76 8.19 -0.47
N ILE A 329 -18.75 7.39 -0.14
CA ILE A 329 -18.87 5.93 -0.05
C ILE A 329 -19.18 5.52 1.38
N PRO A 330 -20.18 4.63 1.63
CA PRO A 330 -20.44 4.10 2.96
C PRO A 330 -19.20 3.47 3.58
N GLN A 331 -18.92 3.81 4.84
CA GLN A 331 -17.73 3.36 5.55
C GLN A 331 -18.14 2.59 6.82
N LEU A 332 -17.51 1.44 7.03
CA LEU A 332 -17.64 0.63 8.25
C LEU A 332 -16.30 0.64 8.99
N VAL A 333 -16.33 0.76 10.33
CA VAL A 333 -15.14 0.70 11.16
C VAL A 333 -15.06 -0.65 11.85
N VAL A 334 -13.92 -1.33 11.69
CA VAL A 334 -13.67 -2.65 12.23
C VAL A 334 -12.38 -2.63 13.06
N TYR A 335 -12.48 -3.01 14.32
CA TYR A 335 -11.32 -3.26 15.18
C TYR A 335 -11.03 -4.76 15.18
N ASN A 336 -9.97 -5.14 14.47
CA ASN A 336 -9.52 -6.53 14.36
C ASN A 336 -8.55 -6.89 15.50
N LYS A 337 -8.22 -8.17 15.64
CA LYS A 337 -7.35 -8.74 16.70
C LYS A 337 -7.90 -8.55 18.12
N CYS A 338 -9.22 -8.51 18.29
CA CYS A 338 -9.85 -8.38 19.60
C CYS A 338 -9.55 -9.56 20.55
N ASP A 339 -9.01 -10.67 20.05
CA ASP A 339 -8.55 -11.81 20.83
C ASP A 339 -7.27 -11.52 21.65
N VAL A 340 -6.46 -10.55 21.24
CA VAL A 340 -5.23 -10.16 21.92
C VAL A 340 -5.49 -9.09 23.00
N ALA A 341 -6.48 -8.24 22.78
CA ALA A 341 -6.87 -7.17 23.68
C ALA A 341 -8.21 -7.49 24.33
N ASN A 342 -8.39 -7.14 25.62
CA ASN A 342 -9.71 -7.06 26.23
C ASN A 342 -10.46 -5.85 25.66
N ALA A 343 -10.61 -5.82 24.33
CA ALA A 343 -11.22 -4.71 23.62
C ALA A 343 -12.72 -4.68 23.90
N VAL A 344 -13.20 -3.55 24.36
CA VAL A 344 -14.63 -3.28 24.52
C VAL A 344 -14.99 -2.21 23.49
N ALA A 345 -15.98 -2.49 22.65
CA ALA A 345 -16.51 -1.47 21.75
C ALA A 345 -17.24 -0.41 22.60
N PHE A 346 -16.75 0.80 22.58
CA PHE A 346 -17.39 1.95 23.24
C PHE A 346 -18.43 2.63 22.35
N ASP A 347 -18.37 2.35 21.04
CA ASP A 347 -19.26 2.88 20.01
C ASP A 347 -20.03 1.73 19.36
N PRO A 348 -21.37 1.77 19.28
CA PRO A 348 -22.18 0.73 18.66
C PRO A 348 -21.92 0.58 17.15
N ASP A 349 -21.35 1.59 16.50
CA ASP A 349 -20.99 1.56 15.07
C ASP A 349 -19.64 0.89 14.81
N ILE A 350 -18.89 0.54 15.86
CA ILE A 350 -17.62 -0.16 15.76
C ILE A 350 -17.82 -1.66 15.88
N LEU A 351 -17.36 -2.41 14.90
CA LEU A 351 -17.39 -3.87 14.90
C LEU A 351 -16.08 -4.43 15.42
N LEU A 352 -16.16 -5.30 16.44
CA LEU A 352 -15.02 -6.05 16.95
C LEU A 352 -14.89 -7.37 16.20
N THR A 353 -13.71 -7.66 15.67
CA THR A 353 -13.42 -8.90 14.94
C THR A 353 -12.09 -9.51 15.37
N SER A 354 -11.96 -10.81 15.15
CA SER A 354 -10.69 -11.51 15.17
C SER A 354 -10.61 -12.45 13.97
N ALA A 355 -9.79 -12.10 12.99
CA ALA A 355 -9.53 -12.95 11.84
C ALA A 355 -8.96 -14.31 12.26
N LYS A 356 -8.24 -14.37 13.39
CA LYS A 356 -7.60 -15.57 13.92
C LYS A 356 -8.62 -16.56 14.52
N THR A 357 -9.59 -16.06 15.26
CA THR A 357 -10.58 -16.90 15.98
C THR A 357 -11.90 -17.02 15.26
N GLY A 358 -12.17 -16.19 14.25
CA GLY A 358 -13.46 -16.09 13.57
C GLY A 358 -14.49 -15.22 14.32
N TYR A 359 -14.14 -14.65 15.49
CA TYR A 359 -15.06 -13.82 16.25
C TYR A 359 -15.49 -12.59 15.44
N GLY A 360 -16.78 -12.29 15.48
CA GLY A 360 -17.38 -11.09 14.88
C GLY A 360 -17.47 -11.10 13.34
N LEU A 361 -16.99 -12.15 12.65
CA LEU A 361 -17.04 -12.22 11.19
C LEU A 361 -18.45 -12.29 10.64
N ASP A 362 -19.34 -13.06 11.28
CA ASP A 362 -20.75 -13.14 10.89
C ASP A 362 -21.48 -11.80 11.07
N ALA A 363 -21.16 -11.06 12.16
CA ALA A 363 -21.71 -9.73 12.40
C ALA A 363 -21.21 -8.72 11.34
N LEU A 364 -19.95 -8.82 10.93
CA LEU A 364 -19.39 -8.00 9.86
C LEU A 364 -20.08 -8.31 8.52
N LEU A 365 -20.27 -9.59 8.17
CA LEU A 365 -20.99 -9.99 6.96
C LEU A 365 -22.42 -9.48 6.95
N ALA A 366 -23.13 -9.59 8.08
CA ALA A 366 -24.49 -9.08 8.23
C ALA A 366 -24.53 -7.54 8.07
N LYS A 367 -23.54 -6.82 8.58
CA LYS A 367 -23.48 -5.36 8.47
C LYS A 367 -23.17 -4.90 7.03
N ILE A 368 -22.27 -5.60 6.33
CA ILE A 368 -22.03 -5.36 4.90
C ILE A 368 -23.31 -5.59 4.10
N ASP A 369 -24.02 -6.67 4.41
CA ASP A 369 -25.28 -7.02 3.77
C ASP A 369 -26.36 -5.95 4.03
N GLU A 370 -26.49 -5.46 5.26
CA GLU A 370 -27.37 -4.36 5.62
C GLU A 370 -27.11 -3.11 4.79
N VAL A 371 -25.84 -2.69 4.70
CA VAL A 371 -25.43 -1.50 3.94
C VAL A 371 -25.69 -1.65 2.45
N LEU A 372 -25.56 -2.85 1.91
CA LEU A 372 -25.81 -3.14 0.49
C LEU A 372 -27.28 -3.50 0.18
N ASN A 373 -28.08 -3.77 1.19
CA ASN A 373 -29.44 -4.32 1.05
C ASN A 373 -30.41 -3.38 0.31
N HIS A 374 -30.15 -2.07 0.34
CA HIS A 374 -30.94 -1.12 -0.46
C HIS A 374 -30.75 -1.28 -1.98
N ARG A 375 -29.80 -2.13 -2.43
CA ARG A 375 -29.51 -2.42 -3.84
C ARG A 375 -30.12 -3.74 -4.32
N VAL A 376 -30.65 -4.54 -3.42
CA VAL A 376 -31.22 -5.86 -3.73
C VAL A 376 -32.61 -6.03 -3.13
N ARG A 377 -33.43 -6.88 -3.73
CA ARG A 377 -34.75 -7.26 -3.22
C ARG A 377 -34.98 -8.74 -3.41
N THR A 378 -35.39 -9.40 -2.34
CA THR A 378 -35.89 -10.78 -2.46
C THR A 378 -37.28 -10.76 -3.08
N ILE A 379 -37.41 -11.54 -4.14
CA ILE A 379 -38.67 -11.69 -4.89
C ILE A 379 -39.06 -13.16 -4.95
N GLU A 380 -40.35 -13.38 -5.05
CA GLU A 380 -40.97 -14.67 -5.40
C GLU A 380 -41.66 -14.52 -6.75
N VAL A 381 -41.25 -15.34 -7.70
CA VAL A 381 -41.75 -15.28 -9.08
C VAL A 381 -42.10 -16.67 -9.59
N VAL A 382 -43.10 -16.76 -10.44
CA VAL A 382 -43.36 -17.94 -11.28
C VAL A 382 -43.03 -17.57 -12.73
N LEU A 383 -41.97 -18.17 -13.28
CA LEU A 383 -41.58 -17.97 -14.66
C LEU A 383 -42.21 -19.03 -15.54
N PRO A 384 -43.11 -18.65 -16.49
CA PRO A 384 -43.65 -19.57 -17.46
C PRO A 384 -42.57 -20.27 -18.25
N TYR A 385 -42.80 -21.47 -18.74
CA TYR A 385 -41.79 -22.29 -19.43
C TYR A 385 -41.25 -21.64 -20.71
N ASP A 386 -42.00 -20.74 -21.36
CA ASP A 386 -41.56 -19.96 -22.52
C ASP A 386 -40.64 -18.77 -22.16
N LYS A 387 -40.52 -18.43 -20.86
CA LYS A 387 -39.72 -17.30 -20.32
C LYS A 387 -38.53 -17.74 -19.47
N LEU A 388 -38.14 -19.01 -19.53
CA LEU A 388 -37.04 -19.55 -18.73
C LEU A 388 -35.67 -18.87 -19.02
N ALA A 389 -35.53 -18.15 -20.12
CA ALA A 389 -34.34 -17.29 -20.34
C ALA A 389 -34.15 -16.25 -19.23
N LEU A 390 -35.23 -15.83 -18.54
CA LEU A 390 -35.11 -14.96 -17.37
C LEU A 390 -34.53 -15.67 -16.13
N ALA A 391 -34.65 -16.99 -16.04
CA ALA A 391 -34.04 -17.77 -14.96
C ALA A 391 -32.51 -17.71 -14.99
N ASP A 392 -31.92 -17.58 -16.20
CA ASP A 392 -30.47 -17.39 -16.34
C ASP A 392 -30.01 -16.06 -15.73
N ILE A 393 -30.86 -15.03 -15.74
CA ILE A 393 -30.59 -13.76 -15.08
C ILE A 393 -30.65 -13.94 -13.56
N LEU A 394 -31.64 -14.67 -13.01
CA LEU A 394 -31.73 -14.99 -11.59
C LEU A 394 -30.51 -15.75 -11.11
N ARG A 395 -30.01 -16.73 -11.90
CA ARG A 395 -28.85 -17.56 -11.54
C ARG A 395 -27.52 -16.83 -11.74
N SER A 396 -27.40 -15.99 -12.76
CA SER A 396 -26.12 -15.33 -13.12
C SER A 396 -25.90 -13.99 -12.42
N ARG A 397 -26.97 -13.24 -12.11
CA ARG A 397 -26.93 -11.90 -11.55
C ARG A 397 -27.56 -11.76 -10.17
N GLY A 398 -28.35 -12.75 -9.78
CA GLY A 398 -29.02 -12.84 -8.49
C GLY A 398 -28.52 -14.05 -7.70
N SER A 399 -29.23 -14.36 -6.64
CA SER A 399 -29.06 -15.59 -5.86
C SER A 399 -30.41 -16.29 -5.76
N VAL A 400 -30.46 -17.56 -6.18
CA VAL A 400 -31.67 -18.40 -6.11
C VAL A 400 -31.62 -19.16 -4.80
N ALA A 401 -32.60 -18.88 -3.90
CA ALA A 401 -32.73 -19.55 -2.63
C ALA A 401 -33.64 -20.81 -2.72
N ALA A 402 -34.61 -20.78 -3.63
CA ALA A 402 -35.47 -21.93 -3.90
C ALA A 402 -35.89 -21.98 -5.37
N GLU A 403 -36.01 -23.18 -5.92
CA GLU A 403 -36.49 -23.47 -7.26
C GLU A 403 -37.44 -24.66 -7.22
N GLU A 404 -38.67 -24.49 -7.68
CA GLU A 404 -39.69 -25.53 -7.70
C GLU A 404 -40.42 -25.54 -9.03
N TYR A 405 -40.56 -26.72 -9.63
CA TYR A 405 -41.33 -26.91 -10.87
C TYR A 405 -42.79 -27.06 -10.57
N ARG A 406 -43.65 -26.21 -11.17
CA ARG A 406 -45.10 -26.18 -11.02
C ARG A 406 -45.77 -26.38 -12.40
N GLU A 407 -47.10 -26.61 -12.38
CA GLU A 407 -47.83 -26.80 -13.64
C GLU A 407 -47.84 -25.58 -14.54
N ASP A 408 -47.81 -24.37 -13.98
CA ASP A 408 -47.87 -23.08 -14.64
C ASP A 408 -46.49 -22.47 -14.95
N GLY A 409 -45.40 -23.11 -14.52
CA GLY A 409 -44.06 -22.63 -14.72
C GLY A 409 -43.09 -23.08 -13.64
N VAL A 410 -41.97 -22.40 -13.49
CA VAL A 410 -40.98 -22.65 -12.45
C VAL A 410 -41.03 -21.53 -11.42
N PHE A 411 -41.30 -21.88 -10.19
CA PHE A 411 -41.22 -20.97 -9.04
C PHE A 411 -39.80 -20.74 -8.63
N TYR A 412 -39.44 -19.47 -8.43
CA TYR A 412 -38.17 -19.05 -7.88
C TYR A 412 -38.37 -18.14 -6.69
N ARG A 413 -37.69 -18.41 -5.58
CA ARG A 413 -37.42 -17.42 -4.53
C ARG A 413 -35.97 -16.98 -4.75
N ALA A 414 -35.77 -15.73 -5.15
CA ALA A 414 -34.46 -15.22 -5.52
C ALA A 414 -34.25 -13.79 -5.03
N THR A 415 -33.00 -13.49 -4.66
CA THR A 415 -32.57 -12.12 -4.37
C THR A 415 -32.06 -11.52 -5.68
N VAL A 416 -32.71 -10.47 -6.14
CA VAL A 416 -32.37 -9.75 -7.38
C VAL A 416 -32.02 -8.31 -7.06
N LYS A 417 -31.29 -7.67 -7.96
CA LYS A 417 -30.99 -6.25 -7.85
C LYS A 417 -32.21 -5.41 -8.23
N ILE A 418 -32.32 -4.25 -7.57
CA ILE A 418 -33.39 -3.30 -7.85
C ILE A 418 -33.41 -2.92 -9.33
N ASP A 419 -32.23 -2.76 -9.95
CA ASP A 419 -32.11 -2.43 -11.36
C ASP A 419 -32.68 -3.50 -12.31
N ASP A 420 -32.63 -4.77 -11.92
CA ASP A 420 -33.16 -5.89 -12.70
C ASP A 420 -34.61 -6.23 -12.33
N LEU A 421 -35.17 -5.63 -11.26
CA LEU A 421 -36.53 -5.93 -10.74
C LEU A 421 -37.61 -5.74 -11.79
N HIS A 422 -37.51 -4.70 -12.61
CA HIS A 422 -38.46 -4.38 -13.68
C HIS A 422 -38.68 -5.55 -14.68
N ARG A 423 -37.73 -6.46 -14.78
CA ARG A 423 -37.78 -7.64 -15.68
C ARG A 423 -38.70 -8.73 -15.13
N PHE A 424 -38.91 -8.71 -13.82
CA PHE A 424 -39.65 -9.75 -13.09
C PHE A 424 -41.01 -9.28 -12.57
N GLU A 425 -41.30 -7.97 -12.65
CA GLU A 425 -42.54 -7.38 -12.13
C GLU A 425 -43.81 -8.08 -12.63
N ALA A 426 -43.83 -8.54 -13.90
CA ALA A 426 -44.96 -9.24 -14.48
C ALA A 426 -45.15 -10.68 -13.95
N PHE A 427 -44.16 -11.20 -13.20
CA PHE A 427 -44.14 -12.60 -12.72
C PHE A 427 -44.09 -12.69 -11.19
N LEU A 428 -44.18 -11.56 -10.48
CA LEU A 428 -44.22 -11.51 -9.01
C LEU A 428 -45.50 -12.15 -8.49
N ILE A 429 -45.34 -12.87 -7.37
CA ILE A 429 -46.45 -13.49 -6.64
C ILE A 429 -46.81 -12.62 -5.43
#